data_dee37072a2570e9464ef882c4a4401ca
#
_entry.id   dee37072a2570e9464ef882c4a4401ca
#
_cell.length_a   1.000
_cell.length_b   1.000
_cell.length_c   1.000
_cell.angle_alpha   90.00
_cell.angle_beta   90.00
_cell.angle_gamma   90.00
#
_symmetry.space_group_name_H-M   'P 1'
#
loop_
_entity.id
_entity.type
_entity.pdbx_description
1 polymer ?
#
loop_
_entity_poly.entity_id
_entity_poly.type
_entity_poly.pdbx_seq_one_letter_code
_entity_poly.pdbx_strand_id
1 'polypeptide(L)'
;KSELSKYKINLQILEGDEVDVLSKIKKKDNISVYWNKIYEPDVIAKGKKIRDIFLKNEIEFKYFKGNILNEFQDVTKNDGTPFKVFSPFWRNAEQKYLSLPTYKNYIVKKKTKAITIFKNCIEAKDILPKKDWYKKFEVNWKVSENEAKKILNNLIEKKIKNYGTARDYPSIEGTSKLSPYIKHGQIHVSTIWQKCSEIKSKGIGYRKYINELGWREFSHSLINYFPEFLKGNYRKEFDRFPWVKNEKFLKAWKSGMTGYPIVDAGMRELYETGWMHNRIRM
;
A
#
# COMPACT_ATOMS: atom_id res chain seq x y z
N LYS A 1 1.28 -19.02 4.79
CA LYS A 1 2.08 -20.19 5.18
C LYS A 1 1.84 -21.36 4.22
N SER A 2 0.58 -21.75 3.93
CA SER A 2 0.23 -22.87 3.03
C SER A 2 0.78 -22.70 1.60
N GLU A 3 0.75 -21.50 1.01
CA GLU A 3 1.30 -21.26 -0.33
C GLU A 3 2.83 -21.43 -0.35
N LEU A 4 3.53 -20.90 0.65
CA LEU A 4 4.99 -21.00 0.74
C LEU A 4 5.47 -22.44 0.97
N SER A 5 4.69 -23.22 1.73
CA SER A 5 5.04 -24.63 1.99
C SER A 5 5.06 -25.50 0.73
N LYS A 6 4.28 -25.15 -0.31
CA LYS A 6 4.32 -25.82 -1.62
C LYS A 6 5.70 -25.77 -2.27
N TYR A 7 6.47 -24.74 -1.96
CA TYR A 7 7.83 -24.51 -2.46
C TYR A 7 8.91 -24.88 -1.45
N LYS A 8 8.54 -25.47 -0.30
CA LYS A 8 9.42 -25.74 0.84
C LYS A 8 10.08 -24.49 1.42
N ILE A 9 9.37 -23.36 1.34
CA ILE A 9 9.81 -22.09 1.96
C ILE A 9 9.27 -22.05 3.38
N ASN A 10 10.16 -21.85 4.37
CA ASN A 10 9.80 -21.72 5.77
C ASN A 10 9.46 -20.27 6.10
N LEU A 11 8.22 -20.01 6.52
CA LEU A 11 7.81 -18.71 7.04
C LEU A 11 8.11 -18.65 8.54
N GLN A 12 9.07 -17.84 8.92
CA GLN A 12 9.41 -17.54 10.31
C GLN A 12 8.81 -16.17 10.69
N ILE A 13 8.04 -16.14 11.76
CA ILE A 13 7.43 -14.90 12.28
C ILE A 13 8.14 -14.59 13.60
N LEU A 14 8.62 -13.36 13.73
CA LEU A 14 9.41 -12.90 14.87
C LEU A 14 8.73 -11.68 15.48
N GLU A 15 8.78 -11.58 16.79
CA GLU A 15 8.31 -10.44 17.55
C GLU A 15 9.50 -9.54 17.92
N GLY A 16 9.33 -8.22 17.84
CA GLY A 16 10.31 -7.23 18.23
C GLY A 16 10.55 -6.14 17.20
N ASP A 17 11.46 -5.22 17.47
CA ASP A 17 11.90 -4.21 16.51
C ASP A 17 12.69 -4.85 15.38
N GLU A 18 12.43 -4.45 14.15
CA GLU A 18 13.03 -5.05 12.95
C GLU A 18 14.55 -4.90 12.93
N VAL A 19 15.08 -3.78 13.44
CA VAL A 19 16.51 -3.52 13.49
C VAL A 19 17.18 -4.50 14.48
N ASP A 20 16.58 -4.68 15.66
CA ASP A 20 17.09 -5.58 16.69
C ASP A 20 17.06 -7.04 16.24
N VAL A 21 15.96 -7.43 15.60
CA VAL A 21 15.80 -8.80 15.07
C VAL A 21 16.83 -9.09 13.99
N LEU A 22 16.94 -8.22 12.99
CA LEU A 22 17.82 -8.43 11.84
C LEU A 22 19.29 -8.26 12.18
N SER A 23 19.65 -7.48 13.22
CA SER A 23 21.02 -7.36 13.71
C SER A 23 21.60 -8.67 14.24
N LYS A 24 20.77 -9.66 14.56
CA LYS A 24 21.18 -10.99 15.03
C LYS A 24 21.73 -11.88 13.93
N ILE A 25 21.49 -11.54 12.65
CA ILE A 25 22.05 -12.27 11.51
C ILE A 25 23.57 -12.05 11.47
N LYS A 26 24.32 -13.11 11.27
CA LYS A 26 25.80 -13.09 11.25
C LYS A 26 26.33 -13.62 9.92
N LYS A 27 27.53 -13.20 9.50
CA LYS A 27 28.20 -13.67 8.28
C LYS A 27 28.31 -15.22 8.23
N LYS A 28 28.59 -15.85 9.37
CA LYS A 28 28.69 -17.31 9.50
C LYS A 28 27.42 -18.08 9.09
N ASP A 29 26.28 -17.41 9.07
CA ASP A 29 24.99 -18.01 8.72
C ASP A 29 24.87 -18.23 7.20
N ASN A 30 25.79 -17.65 6.40
CA ASN A 30 25.88 -17.76 4.95
C ASN A 30 24.55 -17.50 4.24
N ILE A 31 23.94 -16.38 4.58
CA ILE A 31 22.64 -15.93 4.05
C ILE A 31 22.75 -14.61 3.33
N SER A 32 21.92 -14.46 2.30
CA SER A 32 21.68 -13.20 1.60
C SER A 32 20.30 -12.68 1.94
N VAL A 33 20.17 -11.38 2.23
CA VAL A 33 18.91 -10.77 2.66
C VAL A 33 18.34 -9.89 1.55
N TYR A 34 17.09 -10.12 1.20
CA TYR A 34 16.40 -9.39 0.13
C TYR A 34 15.12 -8.78 0.67
N TRP A 35 14.85 -7.49 0.35
CA TRP A 35 13.59 -6.84 0.68
C TRP A 35 13.19 -5.78 -0.34
N ASN A 36 11.92 -5.37 -0.28
CA ASN A 36 11.42 -4.24 -1.05
C ASN A 36 11.44 -2.96 -0.20
N LYS A 37 11.78 -1.82 -0.82
CA LYS A 37 11.69 -0.52 -0.16
C LYS A 37 10.27 -0.24 0.30
N ILE A 38 10.15 0.36 1.48
CA ILE A 38 8.93 0.97 1.98
C ILE A 38 9.23 2.47 2.10
N TYR A 39 8.29 3.30 1.68
CA TYR A 39 8.52 4.73 1.47
C TYR A 39 7.96 5.61 2.60
N GLU A 40 7.58 5.02 3.71
CA GLU A 40 7.19 5.73 4.93
C GLU A 40 8.45 6.21 5.65
N PRO A 41 8.52 7.48 6.10
CA PRO A 41 9.76 8.08 6.62
C PRO A 41 10.42 7.28 7.76
N ASP A 42 9.62 6.78 8.70
CA ASP A 42 10.13 6.00 9.83
C ASP A 42 10.73 4.66 9.37
N VAL A 43 10.12 4.02 8.37
CA VAL A 43 10.62 2.75 7.81
C VAL A 43 11.87 2.97 6.97
N ILE A 44 11.97 4.11 6.26
CA ILE A 44 13.21 4.51 5.57
C ILE A 44 14.36 4.64 6.56
N ALA A 45 14.12 5.28 7.71
CA ALA A 45 15.14 5.44 8.75
C ALA A 45 15.61 4.09 9.31
N LYS A 46 14.68 3.16 9.60
CA LYS A 46 14.99 1.78 10.00
C LYS A 46 15.78 1.03 8.92
N GLY A 47 15.36 1.13 7.66
CA GLY A 47 16.04 0.51 6.53
C GLY A 47 17.49 0.95 6.36
N LYS A 48 17.78 2.24 6.60
CA LYS A 48 19.16 2.76 6.64
C LYS A 48 19.96 2.09 7.75
N LYS A 49 19.45 2.03 8.97
CA LYS A 49 20.13 1.36 10.12
C LYS A 49 20.42 -0.11 9.82
N ILE A 50 19.45 -0.84 9.27
CA ILE A 50 19.61 -2.26 8.90
C ILE A 50 20.73 -2.42 7.86
N ARG A 51 20.73 -1.57 6.83
CA ARG A 51 21.78 -1.55 5.82
C ARG A 51 23.16 -1.34 6.42
N ASP A 52 23.32 -0.37 7.31
CA ASP A 52 24.60 -0.04 7.93
C ASP A 52 25.10 -1.18 8.82
N ILE A 53 24.19 -1.88 9.53
CA ILE A 53 24.49 -3.09 10.30
C ILE A 53 24.96 -4.22 9.37
N PHE A 54 24.29 -4.44 8.25
CA PHE A 54 24.64 -5.51 7.32
C PHE A 54 26.00 -5.25 6.64
N LEU A 55 26.27 -4.00 6.25
CA LEU A 55 27.59 -3.61 5.74
C LEU A 55 28.70 -3.89 6.78
N LYS A 56 28.51 -3.46 8.03
CA LYS A 56 29.47 -3.70 9.11
C LYS A 56 29.70 -5.19 9.40
N ASN A 57 28.67 -6.01 9.27
CA ASN A 57 28.73 -7.44 9.57
C ASN A 57 29.03 -8.29 8.32
N GLU A 58 29.32 -7.66 7.19
CA GLU A 58 29.61 -8.32 5.89
C GLU A 58 28.46 -9.29 5.46
N ILE A 59 27.20 -8.92 5.71
CA ILE A 59 26.04 -9.66 5.26
C ILE A 59 25.70 -9.21 3.84
N GLU A 60 25.56 -10.17 2.92
CA GLU A 60 25.06 -9.87 1.58
C GLU A 60 23.60 -9.42 1.63
N PHE A 61 23.29 -8.32 1.00
CA PHE A 61 21.92 -7.85 0.91
C PHE A 61 21.61 -7.14 -0.41
N LYS A 62 20.34 -7.17 -0.80
CA LYS A 62 19.84 -6.41 -1.94
C LYS A 62 18.42 -5.94 -1.66
N TYR A 63 18.13 -4.71 -2.02
CA TYR A 63 16.78 -4.17 -1.93
C TYR A 63 16.29 -3.71 -3.30
N PHE A 64 14.99 -3.81 -3.50
CA PHE A 64 14.33 -3.52 -4.76
C PHE A 64 13.33 -2.38 -4.58
N LYS A 65 12.92 -1.79 -5.71
CA LYS A 65 11.82 -0.84 -5.73
C LYS A 65 10.58 -1.48 -5.07
N GLY A 66 9.95 -0.74 -4.19
CA GLY A 66 8.74 -1.16 -3.51
C GLY A 66 7.49 -0.96 -4.37
N ASN A 67 6.35 -0.86 -3.74
CA ASN A 67 5.07 -0.81 -4.40
C ASN A 67 4.72 0.59 -4.94
N ILE A 68 5.60 1.14 -5.77
CA ILE A 68 5.42 2.37 -6.55
C ILE A 68 5.78 2.12 -8.02
N LEU A 69 5.31 2.97 -8.92
CA LEU A 69 5.57 2.85 -10.35
C LEU A 69 6.99 3.31 -10.70
N ASN A 70 7.43 4.49 -10.22
CA ASN A 70 8.78 4.99 -10.39
C ASN A 70 9.37 5.47 -9.06
N GLU A 71 10.69 5.43 -8.93
CA GLU A 71 11.37 6.07 -7.80
C GLU A 71 11.12 7.59 -7.85
N PHE A 72 11.10 8.25 -6.70
CA PHE A 72 10.69 9.66 -6.62
C PHE A 72 11.63 10.60 -7.37
N GLN A 73 12.93 10.31 -7.36
CA GLN A 73 13.94 11.09 -8.10
C GLN A 73 13.75 11.04 -9.62
N ASP A 74 13.04 10.02 -10.13
CA ASP A 74 12.77 9.90 -11.56
C ASP A 74 11.62 10.83 -12.01
N VAL A 75 10.84 11.36 -11.08
CA VAL A 75 9.67 12.22 -11.34
C VAL A 75 9.83 13.55 -10.63
N THR A 76 10.72 14.37 -11.16
CA THR A 76 11.02 15.72 -10.66
C THR A 76 10.83 16.75 -11.77
N LYS A 77 10.83 18.04 -11.42
CA LYS A 77 10.93 19.12 -12.38
C LYS A 77 12.31 19.15 -13.02
N ASN A 78 12.50 20.00 -14.03
CA ASN A 78 13.78 20.13 -14.74
C ASN A 78 14.93 20.63 -13.84
N ASP A 79 14.59 21.35 -12.77
CA ASP A 79 15.52 21.84 -11.75
C ASP A 79 15.80 20.78 -10.64
N GLY A 80 15.30 19.58 -10.77
CA GLY A 80 15.43 18.49 -9.80
C GLY A 80 14.51 18.63 -8.59
N THR A 81 13.73 19.69 -8.47
CA THR A 81 12.81 19.87 -7.32
C THR A 81 11.52 19.06 -7.49
N PRO A 82 10.86 18.67 -6.37
CA PRO A 82 9.63 17.91 -6.43
C PRO A 82 8.43 18.77 -6.88
N PHE A 83 7.46 18.09 -7.46
CA PHE A 83 6.16 18.69 -7.74
C PHE A 83 5.35 18.85 -6.45
N LYS A 84 4.67 20.00 -6.30
CA LYS A 84 3.75 20.30 -5.19
C LYS A 84 2.28 20.25 -5.57
N VAL A 85 2.00 20.05 -6.88
CA VAL A 85 0.65 20.05 -7.45
C VAL A 85 0.50 18.83 -8.35
N PHE A 86 -0.66 18.18 -8.29
CA PHE A 86 -0.92 16.93 -9.00
C PHE A 86 -0.81 17.02 -10.52
N SER A 87 -1.45 18.01 -11.15
CA SER A 87 -1.53 18.06 -12.61
C SER A 87 -0.18 18.12 -13.33
N PRO A 88 0.77 18.99 -12.93
CA PRO A 88 2.11 18.99 -13.51
C PRO A 88 2.90 17.70 -13.15
N PHE A 89 2.75 17.17 -11.92
CA PHE A 89 3.34 15.90 -11.54
C PHE A 89 2.86 14.79 -12.48
N TRP A 90 1.54 14.66 -12.65
CA TRP A 90 0.95 13.59 -13.42
C TRP A 90 1.33 13.64 -14.89
N ARG A 91 1.33 14.84 -15.49
CA ARG A 91 1.77 15.03 -16.88
C ARG A 91 3.20 14.52 -17.12
N ASN A 92 4.11 14.76 -16.18
CA ASN A 92 5.49 14.28 -16.25
C ASN A 92 5.57 12.77 -15.98
N ALA A 93 4.93 12.31 -14.91
CA ALA A 93 5.00 10.93 -14.44
C ALA A 93 4.36 9.94 -15.43
N GLU A 94 3.21 10.27 -16.01
CA GLU A 94 2.49 9.38 -16.92
C GLU A 94 3.32 9.02 -18.15
N GLN A 95 4.05 9.97 -18.71
CA GLN A 95 4.94 9.72 -19.84
C GLN A 95 6.05 8.70 -19.48
N LYS A 96 6.62 8.83 -18.28
CA LYS A 96 7.64 7.89 -17.78
C LYS A 96 7.05 6.52 -17.49
N TYR A 97 5.79 6.45 -17.02
CA TYR A 97 5.12 5.18 -16.75
C TYR A 97 4.79 4.39 -18.02
N LEU A 98 4.58 5.06 -19.16
CA LEU A 98 4.39 4.40 -20.45
C LEU A 98 5.62 3.59 -20.91
N SER A 99 6.81 3.96 -20.46
CA SER A 99 8.06 3.28 -20.77
C SER A 99 8.49 2.24 -19.72
N LEU A 100 7.65 1.95 -18.71
CA LEU A 100 7.98 0.97 -17.69
C LEU A 100 8.13 -0.44 -18.30
N PRO A 101 9.14 -1.20 -17.88
CA PRO A 101 9.34 -2.55 -18.37
C PRO A 101 8.16 -3.44 -17.96
N THR A 102 7.81 -4.36 -18.84
CA THR A 102 6.82 -5.39 -18.56
C THR A 102 7.38 -6.35 -17.52
N TYR A 103 6.76 -6.41 -16.36
CA TYR A 103 7.13 -7.35 -15.31
C TYR A 103 6.58 -8.74 -15.64
N LYS A 104 7.47 -9.70 -15.81
CA LYS A 104 7.11 -11.11 -15.95
C LYS A 104 6.80 -11.68 -14.57
N ASN A 105 5.69 -12.40 -14.44
CA ASN A 105 5.44 -13.17 -13.23
C ASN A 105 6.50 -14.25 -13.08
N TYR A 106 7.29 -14.17 -12.01
CA TYR A 106 8.23 -15.24 -11.68
C TYR A 106 7.46 -16.42 -11.07
N ILE A 107 7.56 -17.57 -11.71
CA ILE A 107 7.10 -18.82 -11.15
C ILE A 107 8.30 -19.49 -10.50
N VAL A 108 8.21 -19.75 -9.20
CA VAL A 108 9.24 -20.50 -8.48
C VAL A 108 9.22 -21.94 -9.02
N LYS A 109 10.21 -22.28 -9.85
CA LYS A 109 10.28 -23.60 -10.51
C LYS A 109 10.94 -24.67 -9.65
N LYS A 110 11.77 -24.29 -8.69
CA LYS A 110 12.53 -25.22 -7.84
C LYS A 110 12.03 -25.18 -6.40
N LYS A 111 11.84 -26.37 -5.82
CA LYS A 111 11.65 -26.51 -4.37
C LYS A 111 12.98 -26.20 -3.69
N THR A 112 12.97 -25.32 -2.72
CA THR A 112 14.14 -24.97 -1.90
C THR A 112 14.26 -25.93 -0.71
N LYS A 113 15.43 -25.95 -0.06
CA LYS A 113 15.56 -26.60 1.26
C LYS A 113 15.05 -25.61 2.29
N ALA A 114 14.12 -26.02 3.13
CA ALA A 114 13.63 -25.17 4.21
C ALA A 114 14.77 -24.88 5.19
N ILE A 115 15.03 -23.61 5.45
CA ILE A 115 16.06 -23.14 6.39
C ILE A 115 15.36 -22.47 7.55
N THR A 116 15.79 -22.75 8.77
CA THR A 116 15.37 -22.08 10.00
C THR A 116 16.56 -21.28 10.54
N ILE A 117 16.41 -19.96 10.51
CA ILE A 117 17.45 -19.01 10.95
C ILE A 117 17.26 -18.68 12.43
N PHE A 118 16.02 -18.45 12.82
CA PHE A 118 15.65 -18.02 14.17
C PHE A 118 14.96 -19.15 14.93
N LYS A 119 15.38 -19.35 16.17
CA LYS A 119 14.81 -20.40 17.06
C LYS A 119 13.49 -19.96 17.71
N ASN A 120 13.38 -18.67 18.07
CA ASN A 120 12.25 -18.13 18.81
C ASN A 120 11.24 -17.49 17.84
N CYS A 121 10.50 -18.32 17.13
CA CYS A 121 9.42 -17.88 16.25
C CYS A 121 8.08 -17.94 16.98
N ILE A 122 7.22 -16.96 16.72
CA ILE A 122 5.82 -16.98 17.13
C ILE A 122 4.94 -17.56 16.06
N GLU A 123 3.73 -17.97 16.40
CA GLU A 123 2.75 -18.41 15.42
C GLU A 123 1.89 -17.23 14.89
N ALA A 124 1.32 -17.39 13.71
CA ALA A 124 0.45 -16.37 13.12
C ALA A 124 -0.76 -16.02 14.01
N LYS A 125 -1.26 -16.97 14.80
CA LYS A 125 -2.34 -16.72 15.75
C LYS A 125 -1.96 -15.75 16.88
N ASP A 126 -0.68 -15.68 17.24
CA ASP A 126 -0.19 -14.87 18.36
C ASP A 126 -0.18 -13.37 18.03
N ILE A 127 -0.19 -13.02 16.73
CA ILE A 127 -0.29 -11.62 16.27
C ILE A 127 -1.74 -11.14 16.08
N LEU A 128 -2.72 -12.02 16.21
CA LEU A 128 -4.11 -11.63 16.10
C LEU A 128 -4.57 -10.89 17.34
N PRO A 129 -5.50 -9.92 17.20
CA PRO A 129 -6.10 -9.27 18.37
C PRO A 129 -6.76 -10.27 19.28
N LYS A 130 -6.61 -10.10 20.62
CA LYS A 130 -7.28 -10.95 21.63
C LYS A 130 -8.81 -10.92 21.54
N LYS A 131 -9.37 -9.81 21.05
CA LYS A 131 -10.81 -9.65 20.83
C LYS A 131 -11.17 -9.90 19.38
N ASP A 132 -12.26 -10.57 19.13
CA ASP A 132 -12.73 -11.04 17.82
C ASP A 132 -13.38 -9.95 16.93
N TRP A 133 -13.13 -8.68 17.20
CA TRP A 133 -13.75 -7.56 16.48
C TRP A 133 -13.46 -7.58 14.96
N TYR A 134 -12.36 -8.19 14.55
CA TYR A 134 -11.93 -8.27 13.15
C TYR A 134 -12.62 -9.38 12.36
N LYS A 135 -13.19 -10.41 13.02
CA LYS A 135 -13.79 -11.58 12.36
C LYS A 135 -14.94 -11.19 11.42
N LYS A 136 -15.68 -10.15 11.73
CA LYS A 136 -16.74 -9.65 10.85
C LYS A 136 -16.22 -9.17 9.48
N PHE A 137 -14.95 -8.81 9.37
CA PHE A 137 -14.36 -8.39 8.10
C PHE A 137 -14.12 -9.57 7.13
N GLU A 138 -14.01 -10.80 7.63
CA GLU A 138 -13.77 -11.99 6.82
C GLU A 138 -14.90 -12.27 5.81
N VAL A 139 -16.11 -11.80 6.11
CA VAL A 139 -17.25 -11.88 5.18
C VAL A 139 -17.02 -11.00 3.93
N ASN A 140 -16.36 -9.86 4.12
CA ASN A 140 -16.17 -8.86 3.08
C ASN A 140 -14.83 -8.99 2.35
N TRP A 141 -13.83 -9.65 2.95
CA TRP A 141 -12.47 -9.67 2.44
C TRP A 141 -11.91 -11.08 2.34
N LYS A 142 -11.52 -11.46 1.12
CA LYS A 142 -10.77 -12.68 0.84
C LYS A 142 -9.31 -12.33 0.60
N VAL A 143 -8.48 -12.60 1.61
CA VAL A 143 -7.08 -12.16 1.64
C VAL A 143 -6.20 -13.13 0.84
N SER A 144 -5.99 -12.86 -0.46
CA SER A 144 -5.08 -13.64 -1.31
C SER A 144 -4.67 -12.87 -2.58
N GLU A 145 -3.54 -13.25 -3.17
CA GLU A 145 -3.13 -12.76 -4.50
C GLU A 145 -4.13 -13.11 -5.59
N ASN A 146 -4.71 -14.32 -5.52
CA ASN A 146 -5.70 -14.77 -6.50
C ASN A 146 -6.96 -13.90 -6.44
N GLU A 147 -7.39 -13.51 -5.26
CA GLU A 147 -8.54 -12.63 -5.13
C GLU A 147 -8.24 -11.22 -5.67
N ALA A 148 -7.05 -10.68 -5.38
CA ALA A 148 -6.61 -9.41 -5.95
C ALA A 148 -6.63 -9.44 -7.49
N LYS A 149 -6.18 -10.53 -8.09
CA LYS A 149 -6.22 -10.73 -9.57
C LYS A 149 -7.66 -10.80 -10.09
N LYS A 150 -8.56 -11.51 -9.40
CA LYS A 150 -9.98 -11.57 -9.77
C LYS A 150 -10.65 -10.19 -9.71
N ILE A 151 -10.37 -9.42 -8.66
CA ILE A 151 -10.88 -8.05 -8.50
C ILE A 151 -10.35 -7.15 -9.63
N LEU A 152 -9.07 -7.25 -9.99
CA LEU A 152 -8.50 -6.52 -11.12
C LEU A 152 -9.16 -6.89 -12.44
N ASN A 153 -9.36 -8.18 -12.72
CA ASN A 153 -10.02 -8.64 -13.93
C ASN A 153 -11.47 -8.13 -13.98
N ASN A 154 -12.22 -8.22 -12.88
CA ASN A 154 -13.57 -7.70 -12.80
C ASN A 154 -13.64 -6.17 -13.02
N LEU A 155 -12.65 -5.43 -12.52
CA LEU A 155 -12.53 -4.00 -12.82
C LEU A 155 -12.40 -3.77 -14.32
N ILE A 156 -11.47 -4.44 -14.97
CA ILE A 156 -11.14 -4.26 -16.39
C ILE A 156 -12.32 -4.65 -17.29
N GLU A 157 -12.93 -5.79 -17.01
CA GLU A 157 -13.99 -6.36 -17.86
C GLU A 157 -15.34 -5.65 -17.67
N LYS A 158 -15.69 -5.30 -16.43
CA LYS A 158 -17.05 -4.86 -16.11
C LYS A 158 -17.16 -3.42 -15.65
N LYS A 159 -16.19 -2.89 -14.89
CA LYS A 159 -16.33 -1.60 -14.19
C LYS A 159 -15.62 -0.45 -14.88
N ILE A 160 -14.51 -0.70 -15.57
CA ILE A 160 -13.62 0.36 -16.08
C ILE A 160 -14.32 1.33 -17.02
N LYS A 161 -15.24 0.84 -17.83
CA LYS A 161 -15.99 1.65 -18.80
C LYS A 161 -16.79 2.77 -18.12
N ASN A 162 -17.47 2.43 -17.03
CA ASN A 162 -18.35 3.34 -16.29
C ASN A 162 -17.67 3.92 -15.03
N TYR A 163 -16.41 3.60 -14.80
CA TYR A 163 -15.68 4.01 -13.61
C TYR A 163 -15.70 5.52 -13.37
N GLY A 164 -15.69 6.30 -14.46
CA GLY A 164 -15.64 7.77 -14.38
C GLY A 164 -16.79 8.41 -13.61
N THR A 165 -17.97 7.82 -13.69
CA THR A 165 -19.17 8.23 -12.96
C THR A 165 -19.47 7.36 -11.77
N ALA A 166 -19.42 6.04 -11.92
CA ALA A 166 -19.80 5.09 -10.89
C ALA A 166 -18.99 5.26 -9.57
N ARG A 167 -17.73 5.65 -9.69
CA ARG A 167 -16.87 5.91 -8.52
C ARG A 167 -17.33 7.09 -7.65
N ASP A 168 -18.18 7.95 -8.15
CA ASP A 168 -18.63 9.13 -7.41
C ASP A 168 -19.88 8.86 -6.57
N TYR A 169 -20.47 7.68 -6.72
CA TYR A 169 -21.67 7.24 -5.99
C TYR A 169 -21.31 6.17 -4.93
N PRO A 170 -21.25 6.54 -3.63
CA PRO A 170 -20.94 5.59 -2.56
C PRO A 170 -21.94 4.44 -2.42
N SER A 171 -23.20 4.63 -2.88
CA SER A 171 -24.26 3.65 -2.80
C SER A 171 -24.12 2.47 -3.77
N ILE A 172 -23.17 2.53 -4.70
CA ILE A 172 -22.95 1.46 -5.68
C ILE A 172 -21.51 0.94 -5.64
N GLU A 173 -21.30 -0.28 -6.08
CA GLU A 173 -19.99 -0.94 -6.18
C GLU A 173 -19.14 -0.40 -7.35
N GLY A 174 -18.99 0.94 -7.42
CA GLY A 174 -18.33 1.65 -8.51
C GLY A 174 -16.80 1.66 -8.46
N THR A 175 -16.21 1.33 -7.33
CA THR A 175 -14.75 1.33 -7.13
C THR A 175 -14.13 -0.05 -7.32
N SER A 176 -12.79 -0.10 -7.45
CA SER A 176 -12.07 -1.37 -7.57
C SER A 176 -11.90 -2.10 -6.25
N LYS A 177 -11.89 -1.40 -5.12
CA LYS A 177 -11.51 -1.93 -3.78
C LYS A 177 -10.13 -2.62 -3.76
N LEU A 178 -9.20 -2.27 -4.67
CA LEU A 178 -7.86 -2.85 -4.73
C LEU A 178 -6.88 -2.27 -3.71
N SER A 179 -7.19 -1.12 -3.11
CA SER A 179 -6.24 -0.42 -2.22
C SER A 179 -5.72 -1.26 -1.05
N PRO A 180 -6.50 -2.10 -0.33
CA PRO A 180 -5.97 -2.97 0.71
C PRO A 180 -4.99 -4.00 0.16
N TYR A 181 -5.30 -4.61 -0.99
CA TYR A 181 -4.44 -5.60 -1.64
C TYR A 181 -3.11 -5.00 -2.11
N ILE A 182 -3.14 -3.74 -2.58
CA ILE A 182 -1.92 -2.99 -2.92
C ILE A 182 -1.11 -2.71 -1.64
N LYS A 183 -1.74 -2.21 -0.58
CA LYS A 183 -1.06 -1.87 0.68
C LYS A 183 -0.35 -3.08 1.29
N HIS A 184 -0.98 -4.25 1.24
CA HIS A 184 -0.44 -5.49 1.80
C HIS A 184 0.38 -6.34 0.81
N GLY A 185 0.70 -5.81 -0.37
CA GLY A 185 1.58 -6.46 -1.35
C GLY A 185 0.99 -7.69 -2.04
N GLN A 186 -0.33 -7.92 -1.97
CA GLN A 186 -1.00 -9.04 -2.65
C GLN A 186 -1.14 -8.80 -4.16
N ILE A 187 -1.03 -7.55 -4.58
CA ILE A 187 -0.88 -7.16 -5.97
C ILE A 187 0.03 -5.94 -6.06
N HIS A 188 0.98 -5.97 -6.98
CA HIS A 188 1.86 -4.83 -7.20
C HIS A 188 1.19 -3.80 -8.13
N VAL A 189 1.40 -2.52 -7.87
CA VAL A 189 0.80 -1.43 -8.66
C VAL A 189 1.20 -1.49 -10.14
N SER A 190 2.41 -1.95 -10.47
CA SER A 190 2.85 -2.13 -11.86
C SER A 190 2.06 -3.22 -12.60
N THR A 191 1.60 -4.27 -11.90
CA THR A 191 0.72 -5.29 -12.49
C THR A 191 -0.62 -4.67 -12.88
N ILE A 192 -1.16 -3.79 -12.04
CA ILE A 192 -2.41 -3.07 -12.32
C ILE A 192 -2.21 -2.14 -13.51
N TRP A 193 -1.13 -1.34 -13.49
CA TRP A 193 -0.77 -0.44 -14.57
C TRP A 193 -0.64 -1.16 -15.90
N GLN A 194 0.13 -2.26 -15.93
CA GLN A 194 0.34 -3.07 -17.12
C GLN A 194 -0.97 -3.63 -17.66
N LYS A 195 -1.80 -4.23 -16.79
CA LYS A 195 -3.10 -4.77 -17.20
C LYS A 195 -4.05 -3.69 -17.73
N CYS A 196 -4.04 -2.52 -17.14
CA CYS A 196 -4.80 -1.39 -17.66
C CYS A 196 -4.26 -0.90 -19.01
N SER A 197 -2.94 -0.91 -19.24
CA SER A 197 -2.35 -0.48 -20.51
C SER A 197 -2.73 -1.37 -21.71
N GLU A 198 -3.07 -2.63 -21.44
CA GLU A 198 -3.53 -3.62 -22.44
C GLU A 198 -4.97 -3.34 -22.93
N ILE A 199 -5.72 -2.44 -22.27
CA ILE A 199 -7.10 -2.10 -22.66
C ILE A 199 -7.10 -1.32 -23.96
N LYS A 200 -7.80 -1.85 -24.97
CA LYS A 200 -7.88 -1.25 -26.30
C LYS A 200 -8.67 0.08 -26.31
N SER A 201 -9.81 0.13 -25.63
CA SER A 201 -10.67 1.31 -25.57
C SER A 201 -10.37 2.14 -24.32
N LYS A 202 -9.54 3.18 -24.50
CA LYS A 202 -9.10 4.10 -23.43
C LYS A 202 -10.08 5.26 -23.24
N GLY A 203 -11.34 4.96 -22.90
CA GLY A 203 -12.39 5.95 -22.65
C GLY A 203 -12.22 6.74 -21.35
N ILE A 204 -13.22 7.55 -21.01
CA ILE A 204 -13.22 8.43 -19.83
C ILE A 204 -13.02 7.63 -18.53
N GLY A 205 -13.68 6.49 -18.37
CA GLY A 205 -13.56 5.65 -17.18
C GLY A 205 -12.14 5.11 -16.98
N TYR A 206 -11.50 4.64 -18.05
CA TYR A 206 -10.08 4.27 -18.03
C TYR A 206 -9.20 5.43 -17.56
N ARG A 207 -9.35 6.62 -18.19
CA ARG A 207 -8.55 7.80 -17.83
C ARG A 207 -8.71 8.19 -16.37
N LYS A 208 -9.94 8.15 -15.86
CA LYS A 208 -10.21 8.43 -14.45
C LYS A 208 -9.54 7.41 -13.52
N TYR A 209 -9.59 6.11 -13.87
CA TYR A 209 -8.94 5.08 -13.03
C TYR A 209 -7.42 5.23 -13.02
N ILE A 210 -6.80 5.48 -14.17
CA ILE A 210 -5.36 5.72 -14.27
C ILE A 210 -4.94 6.94 -13.45
N ASN A 211 -5.74 8.00 -13.45
CA ASN A 211 -5.48 9.17 -12.60
C ASN A 211 -5.52 8.83 -11.09
N GLU A 212 -6.32 7.84 -10.66
CA GLU A 212 -6.29 7.41 -9.24
C GLU A 212 -4.98 6.72 -8.88
N LEU A 213 -4.40 5.95 -9.80
CA LEU A 213 -3.04 5.44 -9.60
C LEU A 213 -2.03 6.58 -9.54
N GLY A 214 -2.20 7.60 -10.39
CA GLY A 214 -1.38 8.81 -10.36
C GLY A 214 -1.47 9.57 -9.02
N TRP A 215 -2.68 9.74 -8.47
CA TRP A 215 -2.88 10.35 -7.16
C TRP A 215 -2.18 9.59 -6.05
N ARG A 216 -2.19 8.26 -6.12
CA ARG A 216 -1.45 7.42 -5.18
C ARG A 216 0.06 7.69 -5.24
N GLU A 217 0.63 7.69 -6.44
CA GLU A 217 2.06 7.96 -6.65
C GLU A 217 2.44 9.38 -6.17
N PHE A 218 1.60 10.36 -6.48
CA PHE A 218 1.79 11.74 -6.03
C PHE A 218 1.76 11.85 -4.51
N SER A 219 0.84 11.18 -3.84
CA SER A 219 0.76 11.17 -2.38
C SER A 219 2.02 10.57 -1.73
N HIS A 220 2.55 9.47 -2.29
CA HIS A 220 3.82 8.91 -1.84
C HIS A 220 5.00 9.89 -2.07
N SER A 221 5.03 10.57 -3.22
CA SER A 221 6.04 11.60 -3.52
C SER A 221 5.98 12.75 -2.52
N LEU A 222 4.78 13.24 -2.19
CA LEU A 222 4.62 14.29 -1.19
C LEU A 222 5.14 13.87 0.19
N ILE A 223 4.81 12.68 0.65
CA ILE A 223 5.30 12.16 1.95
C ILE A 223 6.82 12.05 1.96
N ASN A 224 7.41 11.60 0.84
CA ASN A 224 8.86 11.46 0.74
C ASN A 224 9.60 12.81 0.80
N TYR A 225 9.10 13.82 0.09
CA TYR A 225 9.77 15.12 0.00
C TYR A 225 9.37 16.09 1.11
N PHE A 226 8.20 15.94 1.69
CA PHE A 226 7.63 16.82 2.72
C PHE A 226 7.10 16.02 3.92
N PRO A 227 7.96 15.22 4.60
CA PRO A 227 7.53 14.32 5.67
C PRO A 227 6.91 15.04 6.87
N GLU A 228 7.19 16.33 7.04
CA GLU A 228 6.66 17.19 8.10
C GLU A 228 5.14 17.31 8.08
N PHE A 229 4.49 17.16 6.92
CA PHE A 229 3.04 17.26 6.86
C PHE A 229 2.31 16.04 7.46
N LEU A 230 3.02 14.96 7.77
CA LEU A 230 2.47 13.84 8.56
C LEU A 230 2.21 14.23 10.02
N LYS A 231 2.87 15.30 10.50
CA LYS A 231 2.77 15.79 11.89
C LYS A 231 2.06 17.14 12.01
N GLY A 232 1.78 17.81 10.90
CA GLY A 232 1.14 19.12 10.87
C GLY A 232 0.49 19.41 9.53
N ASN A 233 -0.11 20.59 9.38
CA ASN A 233 -0.73 20.96 8.13
C ASN A 233 0.34 21.17 7.03
N TYR A 234 0.09 20.63 5.84
CA TYR A 234 0.91 20.88 4.66
C TYR A 234 0.94 22.37 4.29
N ARG A 235 -0.21 23.04 4.44
CA ARG A 235 -0.33 24.50 4.34
C ARG A 235 -0.39 25.07 5.74
N LYS A 236 0.65 25.80 6.14
CA LYS A 236 0.82 26.33 7.50
C LYS A 236 -0.26 27.34 7.91
N GLU A 237 -0.94 27.94 6.94
CA GLU A 237 -2.08 28.82 7.21
C GLU A 237 -3.18 28.14 8.02
N PHE A 238 -3.38 26.83 7.82
CA PHE A 238 -4.36 26.04 8.56
C PHE A 238 -3.96 25.71 10.01
N ASP A 239 -2.72 25.97 10.41
CA ASP A 239 -2.31 25.85 11.82
C ASP A 239 -3.04 26.87 12.71
N ARG A 240 -3.54 27.98 12.13
CA ARG A 240 -4.31 29.01 12.81
C ARG A 240 -5.82 28.72 12.87
N PHE A 241 -6.28 27.62 12.26
CA PHE A 241 -7.70 27.28 12.31
C PHE A 241 -8.11 26.94 13.74
N PRO A 242 -9.23 27.50 14.24
CA PRO A 242 -9.66 27.33 15.64
C PRO A 242 -10.27 25.96 15.86
N TRP A 243 -9.44 24.94 15.91
CA TRP A 243 -9.87 23.57 16.17
C TRP A 243 -10.47 23.43 17.57
N VAL A 244 -11.68 22.92 17.67
CA VAL A 244 -12.36 22.67 18.95
C VAL A 244 -12.21 21.22 19.34
N LYS A 245 -11.70 20.98 20.56
CA LYS A 245 -11.69 19.66 21.18
C LYS A 245 -13.04 19.42 21.86
N ASN A 246 -13.83 18.48 21.36
CA ASN A 246 -15.13 18.12 21.91
C ASN A 246 -15.31 16.60 21.89
N GLU A 247 -15.19 15.99 23.05
CA GLU A 247 -15.29 14.54 23.20
C GLU A 247 -16.68 13.98 22.83
N LYS A 248 -17.75 14.76 23.04
CA LYS A 248 -19.11 14.38 22.66
C LYS A 248 -19.23 14.27 21.14
N PHE A 249 -18.70 15.26 20.42
CA PHE A 249 -18.71 15.23 18.94
C PHE A 249 -17.82 14.14 18.39
N LEU A 250 -16.65 13.93 18.98
CA LEU A 250 -15.74 12.86 18.59
C LEU A 250 -16.38 11.47 18.80
N LYS A 251 -17.07 11.27 19.92
CA LYS A 251 -17.80 10.02 20.20
C LYS A 251 -18.95 9.81 19.20
N ALA A 252 -19.73 10.84 18.91
CA ALA A 252 -20.81 10.78 17.94
C ALA A 252 -20.28 10.42 16.54
N TRP A 253 -19.18 11.07 16.11
CA TRP A 253 -18.53 10.78 14.85
C TRP A 253 -18.01 9.33 14.78
N LYS A 254 -17.26 8.87 15.78
CA LYS A 254 -16.75 7.50 15.86
C LYS A 254 -17.83 6.43 15.79
N SER A 255 -19.02 6.72 16.34
CA SER A 255 -20.15 5.78 16.37
C SER A 255 -21.11 5.92 15.19
N GLY A 256 -20.86 6.87 14.26
CA GLY A 256 -21.77 7.14 13.14
C GLY A 256 -23.14 7.66 13.61
N MET A 257 -23.14 8.59 14.57
CA MET A 257 -24.33 9.18 15.20
C MET A 257 -24.22 10.72 15.25
N THR A 258 -23.72 11.32 14.18
CA THR A 258 -23.57 12.76 14.08
C THR A 258 -24.86 13.48 13.70
N GLY A 259 -25.81 12.75 13.12
CA GLY A 259 -27.03 13.30 12.51
C GLY A 259 -26.84 13.71 11.04
N TYR A 260 -25.63 13.59 10.48
CA TYR A 260 -25.39 13.76 9.05
C TYR A 260 -25.41 12.40 8.35
N PRO A 261 -26.47 12.07 7.57
CA PRO A 261 -26.68 10.69 7.10
C PRO A 261 -25.52 10.09 6.32
N ILE A 262 -24.85 10.88 5.46
CA ILE A 262 -23.73 10.39 4.66
C ILE A 262 -22.48 10.12 5.50
N VAL A 263 -22.23 10.94 6.54
CA VAL A 263 -21.12 10.76 7.47
C VAL A 263 -21.37 9.51 8.33
N ASP A 264 -22.57 9.39 8.85
CA ASP A 264 -22.96 8.29 9.70
C ASP A 264 -22.94 6.96 8.95
N ALA A 265 -23.43 6.94 7.70
CA ALA A 265 -23.36 5.77 6.84
C ALA A 265 -21.91 5.34 6.58
N GLY A 266 -21.01 6.30 6.26
CA GLY A 266 -19.60 6.01 6.02
C GLY A 266 -18.89 5.47 7.27
N MET A 267 -19.14 6.02 8.44
CA MET A 267 -18.55 5.54 9.70
C MET A 267 -19.06 4.14 10.07
N ARG A 268 -20.34 3.86 9.84
CA ARG A 268 -20.91 2.52 10.04
C ARG A 268 -20.36 1.51 9.04
N GLU A 269 -20.21 1.87 7.76
CA GLU A 269 -19.56 1.03 6.74
C GLU A 269 -18.12 0.70 7.16
N LEU A 270 -17.35 1.70 7.60
CA LEU A 270 -15.98 1.49 8.10
C LEU A 270 -15.96 0.52 9.29
N TYR A 271 -16.87 0.68 10.24
CA TYR A 271 -16.95 -0.18 11.41
C TYR A 271 -17.32 -1.62 11.06
N GLU A 272 -18.24 -1.83 10.12
CA GLU A 272 -18.73 -3.16 9.74
C GLU A 272 -17.81 -3.88 8.77
N THR A 273 -17.14 -3.16 7.86
CA THR A 273 -16.41 -3.78 6.75
C THR A 273 -14.90 -3.52 6.78
N GLY A 274 -14.43 -2.59 7.62
CA GLY A 274 -13.06 -2.11 7.60
C GLY A 274 -12.72 -1.20 6.41
N TRP A 275 -13.73 -0.81 5.61
CA TRP A 275 -13.56 0.02 4.43
C TRP A 275 -14.55 1.19 4.41
N MET A 276 -14.13 2.30 3.84
CA MET A 276 -14.96 3.48 3.62
C MET A 276 -14.67 4.05 2.23
N HIS A 277 -15.73 4.44 1.55
CA HIS A 277 -15.62 5.07 0.24
C HIS A 277 -14.80 6.37 0.30
N ASN A 278 -13.88 6.59 -0.66
CA ASN A 278 -12.95 7.72 -0.62
C ASN A 278 -13.66 9.10 -0.58
N ARG A 279 -14.80 9.25 -1.28
CA ARG A 279 -15.59 10.49 -1.28
C ARG A 279 -16.20 10.84 0.06
N ILE A 280 -16.42 9.83 0.92
CA ILE A 280 -16.99 10.04 2.26
C ILE A 280 -15.90 10.34 3.29
N ARG A 281 -14.67 9.90 3.01
CA ARG A 281 -13.54 10.07 3.91
C ARG A 281 -13.01 11.51 3.96
N MET A 282 -13.21 12.29 2.91
CA MET A 282 -12.68 13.66 2.75
C MET A 282 -13.61 14.72 3.37
#